data_1869252ccb1e85c30c5a0c886f0565b5
#
_entry.id   1869252ccb1e85c30c5a0c886f0565b5
#
_cell.length_a   1.000
_cell.length_b   1.000
_cell.length_c   1.000
_cell.angle_alpha   90.00
_cell.angle_beta   90.00
_cell.angle_gamma   90.00
#
_symmetry.space_group_name_H-M   'P 1'
#
loop_
_entity.id
_entity.type
_entity.pdbx_description
1 polymer ?
#
loop_
_entity_poly.entity_id
_entity_poly.type
_entity_poly.pdbx_seq_one_letter_code
_entity_poly.pdbx_strand_id
1 'polypeptide(L)'
;MGIANFPAALQPIIQQGFLEREFEQALHSRLGYRMVSDRETFAVGIGETLTKTRAGLKPSVTTPMAAASNTNFDNGLTPQGWGVEQYTVTLNFYAATQDLNMVTSRVGIASQFLQNAATNGEQAARSLDELARNALFAPYFGGNTRVTTTLTSAGPTIEVDDIRGFSTVFVNGVQTPVSGTNPLTVTIGGNVYTVVSAAPDVNNGSTAPGGISGKLTCSGNVTVADGTAGEPVVAATASTIVRPSNRGSTAQLQASDLLTMSALLDAVATLRRNAVPEIDGVYNCYLDPVSARQLFADPDFRQLFQGATSANPVFRQGMINDFLGLRFITTTEAFVQPSPGVAGLAIRRPIVCGKGALIEADFAGMGADDVAPKDALVHIVDGVAMVTREPIDRLQQIIAQSWYWIGGFCAPSDTTTTPNTVPTATNANFKRAVMIEHVG
;
A
#
# COMPACT_ATOMS: atom_id res chain seq x y z
N MET A 1 -32.85 -2.63 -22.77
CA MET A 1 -33.46 -3.85 -22.21
C MET A 1 -34.58 -3.46 -21.30
N GLY A 2 -35.74 -4.07 -21.44
CA GLY A 2 -36.90 -3.70 -20.63
C GLY A 2 -36.90 -4.49 -19.31
N ILE A 3 -37.22 -3.82 -18.22
CA ILE A 3 -37.49 -4.45 -16.92
C ILE A 3 -38.50 -5.62 -17.04
N ALA A 4 -39.31 -5.61 -18.10
CA ALA A 4 -40.28 -6.64 -18.43
C ALA A 4 -39.70 -8.05 -18.64
N ASN A 5 -38.41 -8.17 -18.94
CA ASN A 5 -37.72 -9.46 -19.14
C ASN A 5 -37.29 -10.14 -17.83
N PHE A 6 -37.44 -9.43 -16.71
CA PHE A 6 -37.21 -10.01 -15.38
C PHE A 6 -38.49 -10.60 -14.80
N PRO A 7 -38.37 -11.63 -13.92
CA PRO A 7 -39.52 -12.15 -13.20
C PRO A 7 -40.31 -11.05 -12.50
N ALA A 8 -41.63 -11.15 -12.50
CA ALA A 8 -42.51 -10.13 -11.92
C ALA A 8 -42.20 -9.79 -10.45
N ALA A 9 -41.68 -10.74 -9.68
CA ALA A 9 -41.26 -10.53 -8.29
C ALA A 9 -40.03 -9.61 -8.15
N LEU A 10 -39.19 -9.51 -9.16
CA LEU A 10 -37.94 -8.71 -9.15
C LEU A 10 -38.16 -7.31 -9.75
N GLN A 11 -39.16 -7.14 -10.60
CA GLN A 11 -39.40 -5.85 -11.26
C GLN A 11 -39.58 -4.66 -10.29
N PRO A 12 -40.33 -4.78 -9.17
CA PRO A 12 -40.44 -3.68 -8.21
C PRO A 12 -39.13 -3.35 -7.51
N ILE A 13 -38.30 -4.35 -7.23
CA ILE A 13 -37.02 -4.19 -6.55
C ILE A 13 -36.05 -3.41 -7.44
N ILE A 14 -36.02 -3.72 -8.72
CA ILE A 14 -35.19 -3.04 -9.72
C ILE A 14 -35.68 -1.60 -9.93
N GLN A 15 -37.00 -1.40 -10.06
CA GLN A 15 -37.59 -0.07 -10.26
C GLN A 15 -37.42 0.89 -9.09
N GLN A 16 -37.30 0.38 -7.88
CA GLN A 16 -37.21 1.22 -6.66
C GLN A 16 -35.76 1.50 -6.24
N GLY A 17 -34.75 1.05 -7.01
CA GLY A 17 -33.35 1.29 -6.72
C GLY A 17 -32.82 0.58 -5.44
N PHE A 18 -33.50 -0.46 -4.98
CA PHE A 18 -33.05 -1.21 -3.80
C PHE A 18 -31.71 -1.89 -4.02
N LEU A 19 -31.47 -2.42 -5.21
CA LEU A 19 -30.20 -3.06 -5.58
C LEU A 19 -29.02 -2.11 -5.48
N GLU A 20 -29.18 -0.91 -6.02
CA GLU A 20 -28.16 0.12 -5.99
C GLU A 20 -27.82 0.49 -4.54
N ARG A 21 -28.82 0.68 -3.70
CA ARG A 21 -28.66 1.03 -2.29
C ARG A 21 -27.97 -0.06 -1.47
N GLU A 22 -28.35 -1.32 -1.66
CA GLU A 22 -27.73 -2.46 -1.00
C GLU A 22 -26.27 -2.61 -1.41
N PHE A 23 -25.98 -2.48 -2.70
CA PHE A 23 -24.60 -2.51 -3.22
C PHE A 23 -23.76 -1.35 -2.68
N GLU A 24 -24.29 -0.12 -2.71
CA GLU A 24 -23.62 1.08 -2.20
C GLU A 24 -23.31 0.95 -0.69
N GLN A 25 -24.30 0.55 0.12
CA GLN A 25 -24.10 0.33 1.55
C GLN A 25 -23.05 -0.74 1.83
N ALA A 26 -23.06 -1.83 1.07
CA ALA A 26 -22.09 -2.90 1.22
C ALA A 26 -20.69 -2.45 0.79
N LEU A 27 -20.57 -1.69 -0.30
CA LEU A 27 -19.29 -1.16 -0.80
C LEU A 27 -18.67 -0.18 0.22
N HIS A 28 -19.46 0.68 0.84
CA HIS A 28 -18.96 1.65 1.83
C HIS A 28 -18.75 1.07 3.23
N SER A 29 -19.27 -0.13 3.52
CA SER A 29 -19.22 -0.71 4.87
C SER A 29 -17.82 -1.06 5.37
N ARG A 30 -16.83 -1.21 4.49
CA ARG A 30 -15.47 -1.70 4.81
C ARG A 30 -14.37 -0.93 4.08
N LEU A 31 -14.39 0.39 4.15
CA LEU A 31 -13.29 1.21 3.63
C LEU A 31 -12.15 1.24 4.65
N GLY A 32 -11.00 0.65 4.28
CA GLY A 32 -9.78 0.64 5.09
C GLY A 32 -8.66 1.39 4.38
N TYR A 33 -7.72 0.68 3.79
CA TYR A 33 -6.54 1.25 3.13
C TYR A 33 -6.85 2.12 1.91
N ARG A 34 -7.94 1.85 1.19
CA ARG A 34 -8.38 2.66 0.06
C ARG A 34 -8.63 4.12 0.44
N MET A 35 -9.00 4.40 1.71
CA MET A 35 -9.23 5.77 2.19
C MET A 35 -7.98 6.67 2.18
N VAL A 36 -6.78 6.10 2.12
CA VAL A 36 -5.51 6.86 2.00
C VAL A 36 -5.26 7.32 0.57
N SER A 37 -5.92 6.69 -0.41
CA SER A 37 -5.61 6.93 -1.81
C SER A 37 -6.03 8.33 -2.26
N ASP A 38 -5.09 9.04 -2.91
CA ASP A 38 -5.39 10.22 -3.70
C ASP A 38 -5.82 9.75 -5.09
N ARG A 39 -7.01 10.12 -5.53
CA ARG A 39 -7.53 9.72 -6.85
C ARG A 39 -6.96 10.58 -7.96
N GLU A 40 -6.42 9.94 -8.96
CA GLU A 40 -5.94 10.56 -10.18
C GLU A 40 -6.67 9.98 -11.38
N THR A 41 -7.34 10.84 -12.15
CA THR A 41 -8.15 10.42 -13.30
C THR A 41 -7.28 10.18 -14.52
N PHE A 42 -7.48 9.03 -15.18
CA PHE A 42 -6.89 8.69 -16.48
C PHE A 42 -7.83 9.12 -17.58
N ALA A 43 -7.31 9.86 -18.57
CA ALA A 43 -8.08 10.18 -19.78
C ALA A 43 -8.19 8.96 -20.69
N VAL A 44 -9.35 8.82 -21.35
CA VAL A 44 -9.61 7.76 -22.32
C VAL A 44 -8.61 7.86 -23.48
N GLY A 45 -8.04 6.72 -23.89
CA GLY A 45 -7.17 6.64 -25.09
C GLY A 45 -5.68 6.88 -24.85
N ILE A 46 -5.22 7.05 -23.61
CA ILE A 46 -3.78 7.24 -23.27
C ILE A 46 -3.02 5.90 -23.19
N GLY A 47 -3.71 4.77 -23.13
CA GLY A 47 -3.12 3.44 -22.96
C GLY A 47 -3.30 2.90 -21.53
N GLU A 48 -2.76 1.70 -21.29
CA GLU A 48 -2.95 0.98 -20.03
C GLU A 48 -1.98 1.42 -18.93
N THR A 49 -0.93 2.15 -19.27
CA THR A 49 0.13 2.53 -18.36
C THR A 49 0.44 4.02 -18.48
N LEU A 50 0.44 4.72 -17.36
CA LEU A 50 0.79 6.13 -17.30
C LEU A 50 2.02 6.32 -16.41
N THR A 51 3.06 6.96 -16.96
CA THR A 51 4.24 7.38 -16.23
C THR A 51 4.11 8.85 -15.86
N LYS A 52 4.18 9.14 -14.56
CA LYS A 52 4.14 10.50 -14.02
C LYS A 52 5.46 10.85 -13.36
N THR A 53 5.73 12.15 -13.25
CA THR A 53 6.91 12.69 -12.58
C THR A 53 6.52 13.32 -11.25
N ARG A 54 7.40 13.18 -10.28
CA ARG A 54 7.27 13.78 -8.96
C ARG A 54 8.50 14.62 -8.67
N ALA A 55 8.26 15.83 -8.17
CA ALA A 55 9.29 16.79 -7.82
C ALA A 55 9.62 16.72 -6.33
N GLY A 56 10.89 16.62 -6.00
CA GLY A 56 11.39 16.72 -4.63
C GLY A 56 11.41 18.17 -4.10
N LEU A 57 11.68 18.32 -2.82
CA LEU A 57 11.84 19.62 -2.20
C LEU A 57 13.14 20.30 -2.68
N LYS A 58 13.06 21.59 -2.99
CA LYS A 58 14.24 22.41 -3.23
C LYS A 58 14.86 22.85 -1.90
N PRO A 59 16.19 22.99 -1.83
CA PRO A 59 16.83 23.60 -0.68
C PRO A 59 16.33 25.01 -0.44
N SER A 60 16.20 25.42 0.82
CA SER A 60 15.84 26.80 1.18
C SER A 60 16.99 27.76 0.85
N VAL A 61 16.67 28.96 0.34
CA VAL A 61 17.64 30.02 0.12
C VAL A 61 17.70 30.86 1.39
N THR A 62 18.80 30.74 2.12
CA THR A 62 19.03 31.46 3.40
C THR A 62 20.09 32.57 3.31
N THR A 63 20.84 32.61 2.19
CA THR A 63 21.90 33.61 1.99
C THR A 63 21.33 34.79 1.21
N PRO A 64 21.43 36.04 1.75
CA PRO A 64 21.05 37.23 1.02
C PRO A 64 21.89 37.34 -0.25
N MET A 65 21.27 37.72 -1.34
CA MET A 65 21.98 38.02 -2.59
C MET A 65 22.76 39.32 -2.46
N ALA A 66 24.04 39.29 -2.81
CA ALA A 66 24.84 40.50 -2.92
C ALA A 66 24.33 41.37 -4.09
N ALA A 67 24.51 42.70 -3.98
CA ALA A 67 24.17 43.59 -5.06
C ALA A 67 24.88 43.18 -6.36
N ALA A 68 24.14 43.05 -7.46
CA ALA A 68 24.65 42.63 -8.74
C ALA A 68 25.78 43.56 -9.22
N SER A 69 26.95 43.04 -9.54
CA SER A 69 27.93 43.73 -10.36
C SER A 69 27.49 43.56 -11.81
N ASN A 70 27.38 44.64 -12.56
CA ASN A 70 26.89 44.64 -13.95
C ASN A 70 27.74 43.87 -14.98
N THR A 71 28.67 43.05 -14.53
CA THR A 71 29.59 42.27 -15.37
C THR A 71 29.22 40.80 -15.53
N ASN A 72 28.17 40.33 -14.84
CA ASN A 72 27.80 38.93 -14.85
C ASN A 72 26.30 38.76 -15.23
N PHE A 73 26.02 38.11 -16.35
CA PHE A 73 24.67 37.86 -16.83
C PHE A 73 23.81 37.06 -15.84
N ASP A 74 24.42 36.21 -15.03
CA ASP A 74 23.70 35.37 -14.05
C ASP A 74 23.58 36.03 -12.68
N ASN A 75 23.96 37.32 -12.52
CA ASN A 75 23.99 38.01 -11.25
C ASN A 75 24.72 37.27 -10.11
N GLY A 76 25.64 36.35 -10.45
CA GLY A 76 26.36 35.50 -9.50
C GLY A 76 25.50 34.36 -8.91
N LEU A 77 24.32 34.08 -9.45
CA LEU A 77 23.47 32.97 -9.01
C LEU A 77 23.96 31.66 -9.58
N THR A 78 24.14 30.69 -8.72
CA THR A 78 24.37 29.29 -9.14
C THR A 78 23.00 28.61 -9.30
N PRO A 79 22.69 28.01 -10.47
CA PRO A 79 21.47 27.25 -10.65
C PRO A 79 21.36 26.11 -9.64
N GLN A 80 20.26 26.06 -8.91
CA GLN A 80 19.99 24.97 -7.98
C GLN A 80 19.21 23.86 -8.67
N GLY A 81 19.76 22.65 -8.66
CA GLY A 81 19.08 21.44 -9.08
C GLY A 81 18.04 20.98 -8.03
N TRP A 82 17.08 20.24 -8.46
CA TRP A 82 16.10 19.54 -7.62
C TRP A 82 15.85 18.13 -8.15
N GLY A 83 15.56 17.21 -7.23
CA GLY A 83 15.32 15.81 -7.60
C GLY A 83 13.96 15.65 -8.25
N VAL A 84 13.92 14.94 -9.38
CA VAL A 84 12.69 14.52 -10.04
C VAL A 84 12.77 13.01 -10.20
N GLU A 85 11.71 12.32 -9.81
CA GLU A 85 11.60 10.87 -9.96
C GLU A 85 10.32 10.52 -10.71
N GLN A 86 10.32 9.38 -11.37
CA GLN A 86 9.17 8.88 -12.12
C GLN A 86 8.51 7.75 -11.35
N TYR A 87 7.19 7.68 -11.45
CA TYR A 87 6.40 6.53 -11.01
C TYR A 87 5.40 6.13 -12.09
N THR A 88 5.02 4.87 -12.09
CA THR A 88 4.17 4.29 -13.12
C THR A 88 2.90 3.72 -12.49
N VAL A 89 1.76 4.05 -13.05
CA VAL A 89 0.47 3.47 -12.68
C VAL A 89 -0.07 2.67 -13.84
N THR A 90 -0.47 1.43 -13.61
CA THR A 90 -1.03 0.54 -14.60
C THR A 90 -2.50 0.29 -14.30
N LEU A 91 -3.36 0.44 -15.31
CA LEU A 91 -4.77 0.12 -15.22
C LEU A 91 -4.98 -1.38 -15.48
N ASN A 92 -5.69 -2.03 -14.57
CA ASN A 92 -6.09 -3.43 -14.70
C ASN A 92 -7.61 -3.54 -14.60
N PHE A 93 -8.13 -4.61 -15.17
CA PHE A 93 -9.55 -4.94 -15.12
C PHE A 93 -9.80 -6.04 -14.09
N TYR A 94 -10.63 -5.74 -13.09
CA TYR A 94 -11.03 -6.68 -12.05
C TYR A 94 -12.54 -6.88 -12.10
N ALA A 95 -13.00 -8.13 -12.01
CA ALA A 95 -14.40 -8.45 -12.08
C ALA A 95 -14.73 -9.74 -11.34
N ALA A 96 -15.95 -9.84 -10.83
CA ALA A 96 -16.53 -11.11 -10.36
C ALA A 96 -18.00 -11.17 -10.71
N THR A 97 -18.53 -12.38 -10.84
CA THR A 97 -19.93 -12.64 -11.17
C THR A 97 -20.54 -13.66 -10.23
N GLN A 98 -21.83 -13.49 -9.94
CA GLN A 98 -22.63 -14.44 -9.19
C GLN A 98 -23.93 -14.72 -9.96
N ASP A 99 -24.22 -15.99 -10.16
CA ASP A 99 -25.41 -16.44 -10.90
C ASP A 99 -26.51 -16.84 -9.93
N LEU A 100 -27.76 -16.46 -10.26
CA LEU A 100 -28.95 -16.86 -9.58
C LEU A 100 -29.83 -17.71 -10.50
N ASN A 101 -30.02 -19.00 -10.17
CA ASN A 101 -30.89 -19.88 -10.91
C ASN A 101 -32.35 -19.73 -10.39
N MET A 102 -33.24 -19.25 -11.25
CA MET A 102 -34.65 -18.98 -10.91
C MET A 102 -35.46 -20.23 -10.61
N VAL A 103 -35.07 -21.40 -11.13
CA VAL A 103 -35.80 -22.65 -10.94
C VAL A 103 -35.48 -23.28 -9.58
N THR A 104 -34.24 -23.28 -9.18
CA THR A 104 -33.80 -23.79 -7.88
C THR A 104 -34.12 -22.87 -6.70
N SER A 105 -34.27 -21.59 -6.96
CA SER A 105 -34.49 -20.56 -5.94
C SER A 105 -35.93 -20.06 -5.83
N ARG A 106 -36.92 -20.85 -6.24
CA ARG A 106 -38.34 -20.44 -6.34
C ARG A 106 -38.94 -19.86 -5.06
N VAL A 107 -38.46 -20.24 -3.88
CA VAL A 107 -39.04 -19.86 -2.59
C VAL A 107 -38.49 -18.57 -2.02
N GLY A 108 -37.42 -18.02 -2.53
CA GLY A 108 -36.78 -16.84 -1.94
C GLY A 108 -36.08 -15.95 -2.95
N ILE A 109 -36.50 -15.96 -4.20
CA ILE A 109 -35.79 -15.32 -5.31
C ILE A 109 -35.50 -13.82 -5.07
N ALA A 110 -36.43 -13.08 -4.52
CA ALA A 110 -36.26 -11.65 -4.25
C ALA A 110 -35.24 -11.41 -3.13
N SER A 111 -35.28 -12.19 -2.07
CA SER A 111 -34.32 -12.13 -0.96
C SER A 111 -32.93 -12.53 -1.38
N GLN A 112 -32.77 -13.61 -2.14
CA GLN A 112 -31.47 -14.03 -2.68
C GLN A 112 -30.90 -12.99 -3.66
N PHE A 113 -31.73 -12.37 -4.47
CA PHE A 113 -31.32 -11.36 -5.43
C PHE A 113 -30.72 -10.13 -4.74
N LEU A 114 -31.36 -9.64 -3.67
CA LEU A 114 -30.83 -8.56 -2.84
C LEU A 114 -29.57 -8.97 -2.08
N GLN A 115 -29.57 -10.16 -1.53
CA GLN A 115 -28.40 -10.69 -0.82
C GLN A 115 -27.18 -10.86 -1.73
N ASN A 116 -27.39 -11.26 -2.99
CA ASN A 116 -26.31 -11.34 -3.97
C ASN A 116 -25.71 -9.95 -4.28
N ALA A 117 -26.55 -8.92 -4.39
CA ALA A 117 -26.09 -7.55 -4.58
C ALA A 117 -25.23 -7.08 -3.39
N ALA A 118 -25.68 -7.30 -2.16
CA ALA A 118 -24.92 -6.96 -0.96
C ALA A 118 -23.60 -7.74 -0.88
N THR A 119 -23.61 -9.05 -1.16
CA THR A 119 -22.40 -9.88 -1.14
C THR A 119 -21.38 -9.46 -2.21
N ASN A 120 -21.86 -9.09 -3.41
CA ASN A 120 -21.01 -8.54 -4.48
C ASN A 120 -20.39 -7.20 -4.07
N GLY A 121 -21.14 -6.33 -3.40
CA GLY A 121 -20.64 -5.07 -2.87
C GLY A 121 -19.55 -5.28 -1.81
N GLU A 122 -19.76 -6.20 -0.86
CA GLU A 122 -18.74 -6.56 0.13
C GLU A 122 -17.48 -7.18 -0.51
N GLN A 123 -17.65 -8.04 -1.51
CA GLN A 123 -16.53 -8.64 -2.23
C GLN A 123 -15.73 -7.58 -2.98
N ALA A 124 -16.41 -6.64 -3.66
CA ALA A 124 -15.76 -5.54 -4.36
C ALA A 124 -14.96 -4.67 -3.37
N ALA A 125 -15.56 -4.26 -2.25
CA ALA A 125 -14.91 -3.47 -1.21
C ALA A 125 -13.65 -4.14 -0.68
N ARG A 126 -13.74 -5.42 -0.31
CA ARG A 126 -12.58 -6.19 0.19
C ARG A 126 -11.50 -6.36 -0.86
N SER A 127 -11.87 -6.62 -2.11
CA SER A 127 -10.90 -6.79 -3.20
C SER A 127 -10.13 -5.50 -3.46
N LEU A 128 -10.82 -4.35 -3.51
CA LEU A 128 -10.19 -3.05 -3.70
C LEU A 128 -9.31 -2.66 -2.50
N ASP A 129 -9.76 -2.93 -1.28
CA ASP A 129 -8.97 -2.65 -0.08
C ASP A 129 -7.71 -3.53 -0.01
N GLU A 130 -7.80 -4.79 -0.43
CA GLU A 130 -6.65 -5.68 -0.51
C GLU A 130 -5.64 -5.23 -1.59
N LEU A 131 -6.11 -4.81 -2.75
CA LEU A 131 -5.26 -4.25 -3.81
C LEU A 131 -4.57 -2.96 -3.33
N ALA A 132 -5.32 -2.05 -2.69
CA ALA A 132 -4.79 -0.83 -2.09
C ALA A 132 -3.72 -1.13 -1.03
N ARG A 133 -3.99 -2.08 -0.12
CA ARG A 133 -3.03 -2.55 0.88
C ARG A 133 -1.76 -3.09 0.24
N ASN A 134 -1.88 -3.98 -0.74
CA ASN A 134 -0.72 -4.60 -1.39
C ASN A 134 0.15 -3.55 -2.09
N ALA A 135 -0.47 -2.60 -2.80
CA ALA A 135 0.24 -1.51 -3.44
C ALA A 135 0.88 -0.54 -2.44
N LEU A 136 0.20 -0.23 -1.33
CA LEU A 136 0.71 0.65 -0.29
C LEU A 136 1.95 0.05 0.39
N PHE A 137 1.91 -1.23 0.75
CA PHE A 137 2.99 -1.84 1.52
C PHE A 137 4.21 -2.24 0.67
N ALA A 138 4.03 -2.58 -0.61
CA ALA A 138 5.11 -3.08 -1.47
C ALA A 138 6.39 -2.21 -1.46
N PRO A 139 6.34 -0.88 -1.64
CA PRO A 139 7.54 -0.05 -1.64
C PRO A 139 8.17 0.12 -0.26
N TYR A 140 7.41 -0.05 0.82
CA TYR A 140 7.93 0.06 2.19
C TYR A 140 8.58 -1.24 2.67
N PHE A 141 8.26 -2.38 2.08
CA PHE A 141 9.07 -3.59 2.19
C PHE A 141 10.37 -3.49 1.39
N GLY A 142 10.35 -2.79 0.26
CA GLY A 142 11.50 -2.66 -0.63
C GLY A 142 12.73 -2.06 0.04
N GLY A 143 13.90 -2.67 -0.20
CA GLY A 143 15.16 -2.22 0.34
C GLY A 143 15.41 -2.56 1.82
N ASN A 144 14.49 -3.26 2.48
CA ASN A 144 14.63 -3.75 3.86
C ASN A 144 14.43 -5.27 3.88
N THR A 145 15.50 -6.01 4.09
CA THR A 145 15.45 -7.47 4.15
C THR A 145 16.45 -8.02 5.16
N ARG A 146 16.62 -9.31 5.16
CA ARG A 146 17.57 -10.04 6.02
C ARG A 146 18.34 -11.08 5.24
N VAL A 147 19.49 -11.44 5.76
CA VAL A 147 20.26 -12.61 5.29
C VAL A 147 19.48 -13.89 5.66
N THR A 148 19.30 -14.79 4.72
CA THR A 148 18.60 -16.08 4.96
C THR A 148 19.55 -17.21 5.31
N THR A 149 20.72 -17.26 4.67
CA THR A 149 21.70 -18.32 4.82
C THR A 149 23.02 -17.77 5.34
N THR A 150 23.52 -18.32 6.45
CA THR A 150 24.80 -17.90 7.03
C THR A 150 25.97 -18.21 6.10
N LEU A 151 26.82 -17.22 5.84
CA LEU A 151 28.05 -17.41 5.10
C LEU A 151 29.04 -18.29 5.89
N THR A 152 29.56 -19.31 5.26
CA THR A 152 30.61 -20.17 5.84
C THR A 152 32.00 -19.58 5.74
N SER A 153 32.21 -18.65 4.77
CA SER A 153 33.43 -17.89 4.57
C SER A 153 33.10 -16.52 4.00
N ALA A 154 33.94 -15.52 4.20
CA ALA A 154 33.75 -14.20 3.60
C ALA A 154 33.69 -14.31 2.07
N GLY A 155 32.62 -13.76 1.49
CA GLY A 155 32.35 -13.86 0.06
C GLY A 155 31.52 -12.69 -0.47
N PRO A 156 31.50 -12.48 -1.80
CA PRO A 156 30.79 -11.35 -2.39
C PRO A 156 29.28 -11.56 -2.52
N THR A 157 28.76 -12.78 -2.33
CA THR A 157 27.35 -13.10 -2.56
C THR A 157 26.67 -13.51 -1.27
N ILE A 158 25.51 -12.91 -0.98
CA ILE A 158 24.64 -13.27 0.14
C ILE A 158 23.25 -13.66 -0.37
N GLU A 159 22.60 -14.55 0.32
CA GLU A 159 21.21 -14.93 0.09
C GLU A 159 20.29 -14.09 0.99
N VAL A 160 19.24 -13.52 0.40
CA VAL A 160 18.30 -12.62 1.09
C VAL A 160 16.87 -13.07 0.91
N ASP A 161 16.03 -12.73 1.89
CA ASP A 161 14.62 -13.10 1.92
C ASP A 161 13.79 -12.35 0.87
N ASP A 162 14.13 -11.09 0.60
CA ASP A 162 13.42 -10.24 -0.37
C ASP A 162 14.41 -9.34 -1.12
N ILE A 163 14.40 -9.42 -2.46
CA ILE A 163 15.24 -8.58 -3.33
C ILE A 163 14.55 -7.30 -3.80
N ARG A 164 13.28 -7.08 -3.47
CA ARG A 164 12.59 -5.84 -3.86
C ARG A 164 13.31 -4.63 -3.29
N GLY A 165 13.53 -3.61 -4.13
CA GLY A 165 14.29 -2.42 -3.77
C GLY A 165 15.81 -2.57 -3.84
N PHE A 166 16.36 -3.73 -4.27
CA PHE A 166 17.78 -3.93 -4.50
C PHE A 166 18.15 -4.13 -5.97
N SER A 167 17.17 -4.31 -6.84
CA SER A 167 17.40 -4.63 -8.26
C SER A 167 17.60 -3.40 -9.13
N THR A 168 17.14 -2.23 -8.67
CA THR A 168 17.15 -1.00 -9.46
C THR A 168 17.55 0.20 -8.61
N VAL A 169 18.10 1.21 -9.27
CA VAL A 169 18.44 2.53 -8.71
C VAL A 169 17.89 3.64 -9.61
N PHE A 170 17.68 4.84 -9.06
CA PHE A 170 17.34 6.01 -9.86
C PHE A 170 18.63 6.73 -10.31
N VAL A 171 18.81 6.83 -11.62
CA VAL A 171 19.88 7.61 -12.25
C VAL A 171 19.25 8.75 -13.02
N ASN A 172 19.51 9.99 -12.64
CA ASN A 172 18.87 11.19 -13.21
C ASN A 172 17.33 11.11 -13.19
N GLY A 173 16.75 10.52 -12.17
CA GLY A 173 15.29 10.36 -12.02
C GLY A 173 14.68 9.21 -12.80
N VAL A 174 15.48 8.45 -13.55
CA VAL A 174 15.04 7.29 -14.33
C VAL A 174 15.50 6.01 -13.64
N GLN A 175 14.59 5.05 -13.53
CA GLN A 175 14.87 3.74 -12.99
C GLN A 175 15.87 2.98 -13.88
N THR A 176 16.97 2.52 -13.28
CA THR A 176 18.06 1.82 -13.98
C THR A 176 18.42 0.57 -13.20
N PRO A 177 18.71 -0.58 -13.86
CA PRO A 177 19.18 -1.79 -13.17
C PRO A 177 20.47 -1.56 -12.40
N VAL A 178 20.56 -2.17 -11.21
CA VAL A 178 21.78 -2.20 -10.40
C VAL A 178 22.88 -2.94 -11.18
N SER A 179 24.05 -2.31 -11.28
CA SER A 179 25.21 -2.83 -12.00
C SER A 179 26.51 -2.29 -11.42
N GLY A 180 27.65 -2.75 -11.92
CA GLY A 180 28.94 -2.19 -11.54
C GLY A 180 29.11 -0.70 -11.89
N THR A 181 28.37 -0.19 -12.89
CA THR A 181 28.34 1.24 -13.26
C THR A 181 27.35 2.03 -12.42
N ASN A 182 26.22 1.43 -12.05
CA ASN A 182 25.16 2.03 -11.24
C ASN A 182 24.95 1.17 -9.98
N PRO A 183 25.88 1.20 -9.03
CA PRO A 183 25.80 0.36 -7.85
C PRO A 183 24.83 0.91 -6.81
N LEU A 184 24.31 0.02 -5.97
CA LEU A 184 23.47 0.36 -4.83
C LEU A 184 24.28 0.22 -3.53
N THR A 185 24.31 1.27 -2.72
CA THR A 185 24.90 1.19 -1.38
C THR A 185 23.91 0.52 -0.41
N VAL A 186 24.39 -0.44 0.35
CA VAL A 186 23.61 -1.19 1.35
C VAL A 186 24.35 -1.28 2.67
N THR A 187 23.63 -1.41 3.76
CA THR A 187 24.17 -1.73 5.08
C THR A 187 23.78 -3.16 5.42
N ILE A 188 24.77 -4.01 5.72
CA ILE A 188 24.59 -5.40 6.10
C ILE A 188 25.20 -5.58 7.49
N GLY A 189 24.44 -6.06 8.47
CA GLY A 189 24.92 -6.30 9.82
C GLY A 189 25.53 -5.07 10.54
N GLY A 190 25.37 -3.85 9.99
CA GLY A 190 25.93 -2.62 10.52
C GLY A 190 27.09 -2.04 9.69
N ASN A 191 27.67 -2.79 8.75
CA ASN A 191 28.72 -2.34 7.85
C ASN A 191 28.18 -1.99 6.46
N VAL A 192 28.86 -1.03 5.78
CA VAL A 192 28.44 -0.54 4.47
C VAL A 192 29.10 -1.37 3.36
N TYR A 193 28.28 -1.84 2.44
CA TYR A 193 28.68 -2.59 1.25
C TYR A 193 28.08 -1.98 -0.01
N THR A 194 28.56 -2.41 -1.16
CA THR A 194 28.09 -1.94 -2.46
C THR A 194 27.58 -3.11 -3.28
N VAL A 195 26.29 -3.16 -3.56
CA VAL A 195 25.66 -4.19 -4.40
C VAL A 195 25.81 -3.81 -5.87
N VAL A 196 26.26 -4.75 -6.66
CA VAL A 196 26.45 -4.61 -8.12
C VAL A 196 25.53 -5.51 -8.93
N SER A 197 24.84 -6.44 -8.30
CA SER A 197 23.84 -7.30 -8.94
C SER A 197 22.85 -7.84 -7.91
N ALA A 198 21.60 -7.93 -8.29
CA ALA A 198 20.55 -8.62 -7.56
C ALA A 198 19.81 -9.57 -8.51
N ALA A 199 19.74 -10.85 -8.15
CA ALA A 199 19.12 -11.89 -8.96
C ALA A 199 18.07 -12.66 -8.13
N PRO A 200 16.86 -12.90 -8.65
CA PRO A 200 15.86 -13.71 -7.96
C PRO A 200 16.32 -15.17 -7.86
N ASP A 201 16.00 -15.80 -6.75
CA ASP A 201 16.16 -17.25 -6.56
C ASP A 201 14.77 -17.87 -6.45
N VAL A 202 14.30 -18.46 -7.56
CA VAL A 202 12.96 -19.05 -7.66
C VAL A 202 12.77 -20.33 -6.85
N ASN A 203 13.87 -20.91 -6.33
CA ASN A 203 13.82 -22.17 -5.57
C ASN A 203 13.58 -21.94 -4.08
N ASN A 204 13.83 -20.75 -3.58
CA ASN A 204 13.62 -20.37 -2.19
C ASN A 204 12.44 -19.40 -2.08
N GLY A 205 11.43 -19.78 -1.31
CA GLY A 205 10.28 -18.90 -1.03
C GLY A 205 10.68 -17.75 -0.09
N SER A 206 10.13 -16.55 -0.33
CA SER A 206 10.26 -15.43 0.60
C SER A 206 9.25 -15.55 1.75
N THR A 207 9.66 -15.16 2.96
CA THR A 207 8.75 -15.03 4.11
C THR A 207 8.06 -13.66 4.15
N ALA A 208 8.57 -12.67 3.41
CA ALA A 208 7.98 -11.35 3.31
C ALA A 208 6.69 -11.39 2.46
N PRO A 209 5.61 -10.68 2.84
CA PRO A 209 4.40 -10.64 2.05
C PRO A 209 4.63 -10.11 0.63
N GLY A 210 4.33 -10.93 -0.38
CA GLY A 210 4.58 -10.61 -1.78
C GLY A 210 6.08 -10.47 -2.15
N GLY A 211 6.97 -10.94 -1.28
CA GLY A 211 8.42 -10.88 -1.47
C GLY A 211 8.96 -11.90 -2.45
N ILE A 212 10.17 -11.64 -2.93
CA ILE A 212 10.92 -12.53 -3.83
C ILE A 212 12.29 -12.75 -3.22
N SER A 213 12.59 -13.99 -2.84
CA SER A 213 13.92 -14.37 -2.38
C SER A 213 14.94 -14.27 -3.51
N GLY A 214 16.19 -14.02 -3.14
CA GLY A 214 17.23 -13.91 -4.14
C GLY A 214 18.62 -13.77 -3.58
N LYS A 215 19.57 -13.47 -4.48
CA LYS A 215 20.97 -13.30 -4.20
C LYS A 215 21.41 -11.89 -4.52
N LEU A 216 22.12 -11.26 -3.59
CA LEU A 216 22.80 -9.99 -3.80
C LEU A 216 24.28 -10.24 -3.96
N THR A 217 24.89 -9.66 -5.01
CA THR A 217 26.33 -9.71 -5.22
C THR A 217 26.92 -8.34 -4.93
N CYS A 218 27.86 -8.29 -4.01
CA CYS A 218 28.59 -7.08 -3.63
C CYS A 218 29.90 -6.95 -4.43
N SER A 219 30.41 -5.73 -4.56
CA SER A 219 31.71 -5.47 -5.20
C SER A 219 32.88 -5.95 -4.35
N GLY A 220 32.67 -6.15 -3.05
CA GLY A 220 33.65 -6.67 -2.08
C GLY A 220 33.10 -7.83 -1.27
N ASN A 221 33.95 -8.52 -0.52
CA ASN A 221 33.51 -9.63 0.32
C ASN A 221 32.77 -9.14 1.56
N VAL A 222 31.59 -9.71 1.79
CA VAL A 222 30.83 -9.58 3.02
C VAL A 222 31.50 -10.48 4.08
N THR A 223 31.67 -9.96 5.30
CA THR A 223 32.26 -10.74 6.39
C THR A 223 31.30 -11.84 6.86
N VAL A 224 31.82 -12.89 7.49
CA VAL A 224 30.97 -13.96 8.04
C VAL A 224 30.02 -13.42 9.11
N ALA A 225 30.48 -12.45 9.92
CA ALA A 225 29.66 -11.84 10.94
C ALA A 225 28.44 -11.12 10.36
N ASP A 226 28.63 -10.29 9.32
CA ASP A 226 27.56 -9.57 8.66
C ASP A 226 26.69 -10.49 7.77
N GLY A 227 27.25 -11.57 7.27
CA GLY A 227 26.57 -12.60 6.48
C GLY A 227 25.89 -13.69 7.32
N THR A 228 25.65 -13.46 8.61
CA THR A 228 24.92 -14.41 9.46
C THR A 228 23.42 -14.35 9.20
N ALA A 229 22.75 -15.50 9.18
CA ALA A 229 21.29 -15.56 9.00
C ALA A 229 20.56 -14.73 10.04
N GLY A 230 19.61 -13.90 9.59
CA GLY A 230 18.87 -12.95 10.44
C GLY A 230 19.45 -11.54 10.49
N GLU A 231 20.69 -11.34 10.04
CA GLU A 231 21.28 -9.99 9.97
C GLU A 231 20.53 -9.10 8.96
N PRO A 232 20.34 -7.81 9.31
CA PRO A 232 19.61 -6.86 8.46
C PRO A 232 20.40 -6.52 7.19
N VAL A 233 19.68 -6.38 6.09
CA VAL A 233 20.19 -5.85 4.82
C VAL A 233 19.31 -4.68 4.43
N VAL A 234 19.86 -3.47 4.47
CA VAL A 234 19.10 -2.23 4.28
C VAL A 234 19.75 -1.41 3.17
N ALA A 235 18.98 -1.10 2.13
CA ALA A 235 19.42 -0.21 1.06
C ALA A 235 19.50 1.24 1.55
N ALA A 236 20.46 2.02 1.06
CA ALA A 236 20.60 3.44 1.39
C ALA A 236 19.34 4.25 1.02
N THR A 237 18.60 3.78 0.02
CA THR A 237 17.33 4.36 -0.45
C THR A 237 16.10 3.78 0.23
N ALA A 238 16.23 2.85 1.18
CA ALA A 238 15.12 2.19 1.84
C ALA A 238 14.23 3.15 2.63
N SER A 239 12.96 2.79 2.74
CA SER A 239 12.03 3.44 3.65
C SER A 239 12.37 3.10 5.11
N THR A 240 12.04 4.01 6.03
CA THR A 240 12.24 3.76 7.45
C THR A 240 11.19 2.78 7.96
N ILE A 241 11.64 1.68 8.56
CA ILE A 241 10.79 0.76 9.32
C ILE A 241 11.13 0.95 10.80
N VAL A 242 10.11 1.23 11.61
CA VAL A 242 10.26 1.37 13.05
C VAL A 242 10.06 0.01 13.70
N ARG A 243 11.02 -0.40 14.52
CA ARG A 243 10.94 -1.65 15.29
C ARG A 243 11.23 -1.38 16.77
N PRO A 244 10.48 -1.97 17.70
CA PRO A 244 10.79 -1.88 19.12
C PRO A 244 12.23 -2.34 19.40
N SER A 245 12.85 -1.81 20.45
CA SER A 245 14.22 -2.14 20.85
C SER A 245 15.27 -1.93 19.76
N ASN A 246 15.01 -1.08 18.75
CA ASN A 246 15.91 -0.81 17.60
C ASN A 246 16.36 -2.09 16.86
N ARG A 247 15.47 -3.08 16.72
CA ARG A 247 15.77 -4.29 15.97
C ARG A 247 16.04 -3.99 14.49
N GLY A 248 17.11 -4.55 13.95
CA GLY A 248 17.53 -4.31 12.59
C GLY A 248 16.69 -5.07 11.55
N SER A 249 16.21 -6.27 11.87
CA SER A 249 15.43 -7.12 10.97
C SER A 249 14.22 -7.76 11.65
N THR A 250 13.31 -8.29 10.84
CA THR A 250 12.16 -9.07 11.32
C THR A 250 12.54 -10.35 12.08
N ALA A 251 13.68 -10.94 11.75
CA ALA A 251 14.17 -12.15 12.42
C ALA A 251 14.70 -11.90 13.84
N GLN A 252 15.07 -10.64 14.13
CA GLN A 252 15.59 -10.25 15.43
C GLN A 252 14.49 -9.86 16.44
N LEU A 253 13.22 -9.77 16.00
CA LEU A 253 12.09 -9.46 16.85
C LEU A 253 11.84 -10.58 17.87
N GLN A 254 11.62 -10.21 19.13
CA GLN A 254 11.38 -11.10 20.26
C GLN A 254 9.97 -10.90 20.82
N ALA A 255 9.52 -11.81 21.67
CA ALA A 255 8.19 -11.77 22.30
C ALA A 255 7.92 -10.50 23.12
N SER A 256 8.98 -9.83 23.59
CA SER A 256 8.90 -8.56 24.32
C SER A 256 8.71 -7.33 23.43
N ASP A 257 8.94 -7.47 22.12
CA ASP A 257 8.93 -6.36 21.17
C ASP A 257 7.48 -6.06 20.74
N LEU A 258 6.69 -5.52 21.66
CA LEU A 258 5.28 -5.16 21.50
C LEU A 258 5.15 -3.73 20.94
N LEU A 259 3.96 -3.40 20.40
CA LEU A 259 3.66 -2.03 19.98
C LEU A 259 3.59 -1.10 21.18
N THR A 260 4.37 -0.03 21.12
CA THR A 260 4.42 1.02 22.17
C THR A 260 4.06 2.38 21.59
N MET A 261 3.68 3.29 22.45
CA MET A 261 3.46 4.70 22.14
C MET A 261 4.70 5.36 21.52
N SER A 262 5.89 5.03 22.04
CA SER A 262 7.15 5.56 21.51
C SER A 262 7.36 5.23 20.03
N ALA A 263 7.05 3.99 19.61
CA ALA A 263 7.18 3.59 18.21
C ALA A 263 6.27 4.40 17.27
N LEU A 264 5.06 4.74 17.74
CA LEU A 264 4.14 5.61 16.97
C LEU A 264 4.67 7.03 16.87
N LEU A 265 5.22 7.59 17.95
CA LEU A 265 5.82 8.93 17.95
C LEU A 265 7.06 9.00 17.05
N ASP A 266 7.89 7.95 17.02
CA ASP A 266 9.03 7.84 16.12
C ASP A 266 8.61 7.82 14.65
N ALA A 267 7.50 7.14 14.33
CA ALA A 267 6.92 7.16 12.99
C ALA A 267 6.43 8.57 12.60
N VAL A 268 5.72 9.27 13.48
CA VAL A 268 5.26 10.65 13.25
C VAL A 268 6.44 11.60 13.09
N ALA A 269 7.46 11.50 13.95
CA ALA A 269 8.67 12.32 13.87
C ALA A 269 9.40 12.11 12.55
N THR A 270 9.45 10.87 12.05
CA THR A 270 10.05 10.55 10.76
C THR A 270 9.29 11.19 9.59
N LEU A 271 7.95 11.11 9.59
CA LEU A 271 7.11 11.73 8.55
C LEU A 271 7.29 13.27 8.56
N ARG A 272 7.26 13.89 9.73
CA ARG A 272 7.47 15.34 9.86
C ARG A 272 8.86 15.77 9.43
N ARG A 273 9.90 15.02 9.80
CA ARG A 273 11.28 15.27 9.35
C ARG A 273 11.41 15.20 7.83
N ASN A 274 10.68 14.32 7.18
CA ASN A 274 10.65 14.18 5.73
C ASN A 274 9.73 15.22 5.06
N ALA A 275 9.15 16.17 5.82
CA ALA A 275 8.22 17.18 5.34
C ALA A 275 7.01 16.59 4.58
N VAL A 276 6.50 15.47 5.05
CA VAL A 276 5.32 14.80 4.47
C VAL A 276 4.06 15.57 4.86
N PRO A 277 3.18 15.93 3.91
CA PRO A 277 1.92 16.60 4.22
C PRO A 277 0.98 15.72 5.06
N GLU A 278 0.32 16.34 6.02
CA GLU A 278 -0.73 15.71 6.84
C GLU A 278 -2.04 15.59 6.05
N ILE A 279 -2.89 14.64 6.43
CA ILE A 279 -4.24 14.46 5.91
C ILE A 279 -5.20 15.12 6.92
N ASP A 280 -5.84 16.22 6.55
CA ASP A 280 -6.73 16.99 7.43
C ASP A 280 -6.09 17.35 8.79
N GLY A 281 -4.79 17.65 8.79
CA GLY A 281 -4.05 18.05 9.99
C GLY A 281 -3.54 16.90 10.87
N VAL A 282 -3.69 15.66 10.44
CA VAL A 282 -3.23 14.45 11.14
C VAL A 282 -2.67 13.43 10.16
N TYR A 283 -1.94 12.42 10.66
CA TYR A 283 -1.54 11.25 9.88
C TYR A 283 -2.48 10.09 10.17
N ASN A 284 -2.84 9.32 9.13
CA ASN A 284 -3.66 8.12 9.30
C ASN A 284 -2.80 6.93 9.73
N CYS A 285 -3.17 6.29 10.84
CA CYS A 285 -2.51 5.10 11.36
C CYS A 285 -3.44 3.90 11.25
N TYR A 286 -3.08 2.94 10.41
CA TYR A 286 -3.82 1.70 10.23
C TYR A 286 -3.31 0.62 11.18
N LEU A 287 -4.19 0.11 12.02
CA LEU A 287 -3.90 -0.87 13.05
C LEU A 287 -4.77 -2.11 12.88
N ASP A 288 -4.21 -3.28 13.16
CA ASP A 288 -5.02 -4.47 13.40
C ASP A 288 -5.55 -4.50 14.86
N PRO A 289 -6.59 -5.30 15.14
CA PRO A 289 -7.19 -5.34 16.48
C PRO A 289 -6.24 -5.77 17.59
N VAL A 290 -5.23 -6.61 17.29
CA VAL A 290 -4.24 -7.05 18.28
C VAL A 290 -3.24 -5.93 18.59
N SER A 291 -2.78 -5.21 17.56
CA SER A 291 -1.93 -4.02 17.74
C SER A 291 -2.64 -2.94 18.55
N ALA A 292 -3.93 -2.70 18.27
CA ALA A 292 -4.75 -1.79 19.08
C ALA A 292 -4.83 -2.22 20.54
N ARG A 293 -5.07 -3.52 20.80
CA ARG A 293 -5.08 -4.07 22.18
C ARG A 293 -3.74 -3.86 22.90
N GLN A 294 -2.61 -4.06 22.21
CA GLN A 294 -1.28 -3.85 22.80
C GLN A 294 -1.06 -2.39 23.16
N LEU A 295 -1.46 -1.46 22.28
CA LEU A 295 -1.37 -0.03 22.54
C LEU A 295 -2.18 0.37 23.79
N PHE A 296 -3.39 -0.18 23.97
CA PHE A 296 -4.18 0.03 25.17
C PHE A 296 -3.56 -0.60 26.45
N ALA A 297 -2.70 -1.60 26.28
CA ALA A 297 -1.97 -2.21 27.40
C ALA A 297 -0.71 -1.41 27.80
N ASP A 298 -0.20 -0.54 26.91
CA ASP A 298 0.97 0.31 27.15
C ASP A 298 0.70 1.29 28.31
N PRO A 299 1.54 1.33 29.36
CA PRO A 299 1.37 2.23 30.51
C PRO A 299 1.42 3.70 30.12
N ASP A 300 2.34 4.08 29.22
CA ASP A 300 2.52 5.48 28.78
C ASP A 300 1.30 5.98 28.03
N PHE A 301 0.76 5.15 27.14
CA PHE A 301 -0.48 5.44 26.45
C PHE A 301 -1.65 5.61 27.39
N ARG A 302 -1.81 4.71 28.36
CA ARG A 302 -2.88 4.78 29.37
C ARG A 302 -2.78 6.02 30.25
N GLN A 303 -1.57 6.41 30.66
CA GLN A 303 -1.36 7.58 31.51
C GLN A 303 -1.75 8.87 30.77
N LEU A 304 -1.31 9.03 29.51
CA LEU A 304 -1.67 10.17 28.68
C LEU A 304 -3.18 10.21 28.40
N PHE A 305 -3.78 9.07 28.15
CA PHE A 305 -5.19 8.93 27.89
C PHE A 305 -6.06 9.25 29.13
N GLN A 306 -5.65 8.82 30.31
CA GLN A 306 -6.32 9.13 31.59
C GLN A 306 -6.25 10.61 31.95
N GLY A 307 -5.12 11.28 31.67
CA GLY A 307 -4.96 12.71 31.91
C GLY A 307 -5.81 13.60 31.03
N ALA A 308 -6.15 13.17 29.84
CA ALA A 308 -6.90 13.96 28.84
C ALA A 308 -8.44 13.84 28.94
N THR A 309 -8.99 12.93 29.78
CA THR A 309 -10.29 12.34 29.44
C THR A 309 -11.34 12.20 30.53
N SER A 310 -11.28 12.91 31.61
CA SER A 310 -12.41 12.82 32.56
C SER A 310 -13.78 13.27 31.98
N ALA A 311 -13.80 13.87 30.77
CA ALA A 311 -15.00 14.40 30.13
C ALA A 311 -15.26 13.91 28.67
N ASN A 312 -14.43 13.03 28.08
CA ASN A 312 -14.52 12.75 26.64
C ASN A 312 -15.29 11.44 26.35
N PRO A 313 -16.34 11.44 25.48
CA PRO A 313 -17.14 10.25 25.13
C PRO A 313 -16.36 9.14 24.43
N VAL A 314 -15.17 9.43 23.89
CA VAL A 314 -14.24 8.48 23.24
C VAL A 314 -13.88 7.30 24.18
N PHE A 315 -13.81 7.54 25.49
CA PHE A 315 -13.48 6.49 26.47
C PHE A 315 -14.60 5.45 26.62
N ARG A 316 -15.84 5.83 26.36
CA ARG A 316 -16.99 4.92 26.49
C ARG A 316 -17.13 3.95 25.35
N GLN A 317 -16.58 4.28 24.17
CA GLN A 317 -16.73 3.49 22.94
C GLN A 317 -15.50 2.68 22.58
N GLY A 318 -14.37 2.85 23.29
CA GLY A 318 -13.11 2.17 22.96
C GLY A 318 -12.52 2.56 21.60
N MET A 319 -12.96 3.68 21.04
CA MET A 319 -12.48 4.21 19.77
C MET A 319 -11.58 5.42 20.03
N ILE A 320 -10.35 5.35 19.54
CA ILE A 320 -9.43 6.48 19.52
C ILE A 320 -9.57 7.11 18.14
N ASN A 321 -10.11 8.33 18.05
CA ASN A 321 -10.17 8.99 16.75
C ASN A 321 -8.87 9.71 16.43
N ASP A 322 -8.58 10.84 17.08
CA ASP A 322 -7.40 11.64 16.81
C ASP A 322 -6.61 11.85 18.10
N PHE A 323 -5.35 11.40 18.12
CA PHE A 323 -4.48 11.52 19.28
C PHE A 323 -3.03 11.70 18.85
N LEU A 324 -2.35 12.71 19.39
CA LEU A 324 -0.94 13.04 19.10
C LEU A 324 -0.62 13.26 17.60
N GLY A 325 -1.58 13.77 16.84
CA GLY A 325 -1.42 13.97 15.40
C GLY A 325 -1.61 12.70 14.57
N LEU A 326 -2.19 11.66 15.18
CA LEU A 326 -2.55 10.40 14.53
C LEU A 326 -4.06 10.20 14.57
N ARG A 327 -4.64 9.76 13.46
CA ARG A 327 -6.00 9.20 13.37
C ARG A 327 -5.89 7.70 13.27
N PHE A 328 -6.47 6.98 14.22
CA PHE A 328 -6.40 5.53 14.27
C PHE A 328 -7.57 4.90 13.51
N ILE A 329 -7.23 4.03 12.57
CA ILE A 329 -8.18 3.28 11.76
C ILE A 329 -7.91 1.79 11.98
N THR A 330 -8.87 1.09 12.57
CA THR A 330 -8.74 -0.36 12.78
C THR A 330 -9.18 -1.11 11.53
N THR A 331 -8.35 -2.05 11.07
CA THR A 331 -8.66 -2.91 9.93
C THR A 331 -8.36 -4.37 10.25
N THR A 332 -9.16 -5.27 9.69
CA THR A 332 -8.94 -6.72 9.80
C THR A 332 -8.05 -7.27 8.69
N GLU A 333 -7.80 -6.48 7.65
CA GLU A 333 -7.04 -6.87 6.46
C GLU A 333 -5.54 -6.55 6.56
N ALA A 334 -5.03 -6.25 7.76
CA ALA A 334 -3.61 -5.97 7.99
C ALA A 334 -2.73 -7.21 7.71
N PHE A 335 -1.50 -6.98 7.22
CA PHE A 335 -0.54 -8.04 7.02
C PHE A 335 -0.09 -8.65 8.36
N VAL A 336 -0.28 -9.97 8.48
CA VAL A 336 0.23 -10.79 9.57
C VAL A 336 1.15 -11.86 8.97
N GLN A 337 2.34 -11.99 9.52
CA GLN A 337 3.37 -12.91 9.06
C GLN A 337 3.87 -13.75 10.23
N PRO A 338 4.07 -15.07 10.07
CA PRO A 338 4.83 -15.84 11.05
C PRO A 338 6.23 -15.27 11.22
N SER A 339 6.71 -15.18 12.46
CA SER A 339 8.07 -14.69 12.71
C SER A 339 9.10 -15.63 12.09
N PRO A 340 10.05 -15.12 11.28
CA PRO A 340 11.10 -15.94 10.71
C PRO A 340 12.21 -16.28 11.73
N GLY A 341 12.27 -15.58 12.86
CA GLY A 341 13.28 -15.77 13.89
C GLY A 341 12.84 -16.60 15.08
N VAL A 342 11.58 -16.48 15.49
CA VAL A 342 11.05 -17.15 16.69
C VAL A 342 9.74 -17.86 16.34
N ALA A 343 9.75 -19.19 16.47
CA ALA A 343 8.57 -20.01 16.17
C ALA A 343 7.38 -19.66 17.09
N GLY A 344 6.17 -19.63 16.50
CA GLY A 344 4.93 -19.36 17.23
C GLY A 344 4.62 -17.89 17.46
N LEU A 345 5.49 -16.96 17.07
CA LEU A 345 5.21 -15.52 17.09
C LEU A 345 4.67 -15.05 15.75
N ALA A 346 3.78 -14.05 15.78
CA ALA A 346 3.29 -13.36 14.62
C ALA A 346 3.84 -11.93 14.57
N ILE A 347 4.28 -11.49 13.40
CA ILE A 347 4.70 -10.11 13.14
C ILE A 347 3.52 -9.35 12.56
N ARG A 348 3.23 -8.21 13.14
CA ARG A 348 2.17 -7.30 12.74
C ARG A 348 2.75 -5.98 12.27
N ARG A 349 2.04 -5.34 11.32
CA ARG A 349 2.56 -4.17 10.61
C ARG A 349 1.57 -3.01 10.58
N PRO A 350 1.43 -2.26 11.68
CA PRO A 350 0.80 -0.96 11.61
C PRO A 350 1.55 -0.05 10.63
N ILE A 351 0.81 0.77 9.88
CA ILE A 351 1.39 1.73 8.96
C ILE A 351 0.81 3.12 9.21
N VAL A 352 1.69 4.11 9.29
CA VAL A 352 1.34 5.53 9.45
C VAL A 352 1.52 6.24 8.12
N CYS A 353 0.46 6.81 7.58
CA CYS A 353 0.41 7.38 6.24
C CYS A 353 0.13 8.87 6.26
N GLY A 354 0.89 9.63 5.46
CA GLY A 354 0.61 11.01 5.10
C GLY A 354 -0.11 11.13 3.75
N LYS A 355 -0.43 12.34 3.35
CA LYS A 355 -1.10 12.62 2.09
C LYS A 355 -0.25 12.19 0.89
N GLY A 356 -0.88 11.49 -0.08
CA GLY A 356 -0.23 10.98 -1.29
C GLY A 356 0.66 9.75 -1.03
N ALA A 357 0.43 9.01 0.06
CA ALA A 357 1.10 7.73 0.31
C ALA A 357 0.69 6.66 -0.71
N LEU A 358 -0.55 6.72 -1.19
CA LEU A 358 -1.12 5.84 -2.21
C LEU A 358 -1.84 6.69 -3.25
N ILE A 359 -1.74 6.31 -4.51
CA ILE A 359 -2.48 6.89 -5.62
C ILE A 359 -3.39 5.81 -6.20
N GLU A 360 -4.66 6.16 -6.36
CA GLU A 360 -5.64 5.35 -7.07
C GLU A 360 -5.82 5.95 -8.48
N ALA A 361 -5.57 5.14 -9.49
CA ALA A 361 -5.86 5.50 -10.86
C ALA A 361 -7.31 5.16 -11.16
N ASP A 362 -8.10 6.18 -11.48
CA ASP A 362 -9.49 6.06 -11.84
C ASP A 362 -9.66 6.29 -13.35
N PHE A 363 -10.41 5.42 -14.01
CA PHE A 363 -10.63 5.51 -15.43
C PHE A 363 -11.78 6.47 -15.77
N ALA A 364 -11.47 7.59 -16.41
CA ALA A 364 -12.45 8.64 -16.73
C ALA A 364 -13.60 8.19 -17.66
N GLY A 365 -13.42 7.08 -18.37
CA GLY A 365 -14.42 6.50 -19.27
C GLY A 365 -15.41 5.53 -18.64
N MET A 366 -15.44 5.42 -17.31
CA MET A 366 -16.42 4.59 -16.59
C MET A 366 -17.78 5.29 -16.44
N GLY A 367 -18.23 6.01 -17.47
CA GLY A 367 -19.62 6.47 -17.53
C GLY A 367 -20.55 5.33 -17.93
N ALA A 368 -21.80 5.35 -17.45
CA ALA A 368 -22.79 4.32 -17.79
C ALA A 368 -23.03 4.24 -19.32
N ASP A 369 -22.85 5.34 -20.03
CA ASP A 369 -23.03 5.42 -21.49
C ASP A 369 -21.85 4.86 -22.29
N ASP A 370 -20.65 4.80 -21.69
CA ASP A 370 -19.42 4.39 -22.40
C ASP A 370 -19.12 2.89 -22.23
N VAL A 371 -19.62 2.28 -21.16
CA VAL A 371 -19.20 0.94 -20.73
C VAL A 371 -20.27 -0.13 -20.99
N ALA A 372 -21.53 0.26 -21.12
CA ALA A 372 -22.62 -0.68 -21.32
C ALA A 372 -23.53 -0.29 -22.47
N PRO A 373 -24.12 -1.25 -23.19
CA PRO A 373 -25.25 -0.97 -24.08
C PRO A 373 -26.34 -0.26 -23.30
N LYS A 374 -27.00 0.73 -23.91
CA LYS A 374 -28.06 1.56 -23.30
C LYS A 374 -29.20 0.78 -22.63
N ASP A 375 -29.22 -0.52 -22.82
CA ASP A 375 -30.26 -1.45 -22.35
C ASP A 375 -29.81 -2.32 -21.16
N ALA A 376 -28.56 -2.24 -20.68
CA ALA A 376 -28.09 -3.00 -19.52
C ALA A 376 -28.39 -2.24 -18.22
N LEU A 377 -28.81 -2.97 -17.18
CA LEU A 377 -28.91 -2.44 -15.83
C LEU A 377 -27.51 -2.34 -15.23
N VAL A 378 -26.89 -1.18 -15.41
CA VAL A 378 -25.55 -0.87 -14.89
C VAL A 378 -25.66 0.28 -13.92
N HIS A 379 -25.20 0.08 -12.69
CA HIS A 379 -25.08 1.09 -11.67
C HIS A 379 -23.61 1.31 -11.34
N ILE A 380 -23.14 2.55 -11.39
CA ILE A 380 -21.76 2.90 -11.07
C ILE A 380 -21.74 3.64 -9.73
N VAL A 381 -21.08 3.06 -8.75
CA VAL A 381 -20.91 3.63 -7.42
C VAL A 381 -19.42 3.67 -7.12
N ASP A 382 -18.89 4.85 -6.84
CA ASP A 382 -17.50 5.06 -6.45
C ASP A 382 -16.45 4.45 -7.42
N GLY A 383 -16.73 4.51 -8.74
CA GLY A 383 -15.89 3.93 -9.79
C GLY A 383 -16.04 2.42 -9.99
N VAL A 384 -16.90 1.76 -9.19
CA VAL A 384 -17.21 0.33 -9.34
C VAL A 384 -18.55 0.18 -10.06
N ALA A 385 -18.56 -0.59 -11.14
CA ALA A 385 -19.78 -0.86 -11.88
C ALA A 385 -20.42 -2.17 -11.40
N MET A 386 -21.69 -2.11 -11.02
CA MET A 386 -22.54 -3.26 -10.80
C MET A 386 -23.39 -3.50 -12.05
N VAL A 387 -23.37 -4.69 -12.59
CA VAL A 387 -24.13 -5.08 -13.79
C VAL A 387 -25.12 -6.18 -13.41
N THR A 388 -26.38 -5.94 -13.68
CA THR A 388 -27.42 -6.97 -13.57
C THR A 388 -27.86 -7.36 -14.96
N ARG A 389 -27.73 -8.63 -15.26
CA ARG A 389 -28.03 -9.19 -16.59
C ARG A 389 -29.30 -10.01 -16.54
N GLU A 390 -30.22 -9.77 -17.49
CA GLU A 390 -31.39 -10.60 -17.70
C GLU A 390 -31.02 -12.03 -18.13
N PRO A 391 -31.95 -13.03 -17.97
CA PRO A 391 -31.67 -14.40 -18.36
C PRO A 391 -31.50 -14.49 -19.89
N ILE A 392 -30.27 -14.81 -20.33
CA ILE A 392 -29.92 -15.03 -21.74
C ILE A 392 -29.41 -16.45 -22.00
N ASP A 393 -29.44 -17.32 -21.00
CA ASP A 393 -29.17 -18.73 -21.19
C ASP A 393 -30.26 -19.40 -22.04
N ARG A 394 -29.96 -20.51 -22.67
CA ARG A 394 -30.90 -21.23 -23.57
C ARG A 394 -32.23 -21.59 -22.90
N LEU A 395 -32.25 -21.72 -21.60
CA LEU A 395 -33.44 -22.04 -20.81
C LEU A 395 -34.07 -20.85 -20.13
N GLN A 396 -33.46 -19.65 -20.27
CA GLN A 396 -33.88 -18.40 -19.64
C GLN A 396 -34.07 -18.53 -18.12
N GLN A 397 -33.14 -19.17 -17.42
CA GLN A 397 -33.25 -19.51 -16.00
C GLN A 397 -32.23 -18.84 -15.11
N ILE A 398 -31.14 -18.28 -15.69
CA ILE A 398 -30.02 -17.73 -14.93
C ILE A 398 -29.97 -16.22 -15.06
N ILE A 399 -30.10 -15.53 -13.92
CA ILE A 399 -29.85 -14.09 -13.79
C ILE A 399 -28.43 -13.92 -13.25
N ALA A 400 -27.57 -13.17 -13.94
CA ALA A 400 -26.24 -12.88 -13.49
C ALA A 400 -26.17 -11.48 -12.86
N GLN A 401 -25.50 -11.38 -11.72
CA GLN A 401 -25.11 -10.13 -11.06
C GLN A 401 -23.58 -10.12 -10.99
N SER A 402 -22.99 -9.09 -11.59
CA SER A 402 -21.54 -8.95 -11.69
C SER A 402 -21.13 -7.60 -11.20
N TRP A 403 -19.91 -7.49 -10.70
CA TRP A 403 -19.27 -6.20 -10.53
C TRP A 403 -17.95 -6.18 -11.30
N TYR A 404 -17.53 -5.00 -11.71
CA TYR A 404 -16.20 -4.79 -12.27
C TYR A 404 -15.66 -3.41 -11.93
N TRP A 405 -14.35 -3.32 -11.94
CA TRP A 405 -13.59 -2.10 -11.73
C TRP A 405 -12.40 -2.05 -12.66
N ILE A 406 -12.17 -0.88 -13.26
CA ILE A 406 -11.00 -0.60 -14.09
C ILE A 406 -10.19 0.45 -13.38
N GLY A 407 -8.99 0.08 -12.96
CA GLY A 407 -8.13 0.99 -12.23
C GLY A 407 -6.85 0.33 -11.78
N GLY A 408 -6.08 1.04 -10.99
CA GLY A 408 -4.83 0.56 -10.42
C GLY A 408 -4.42 1.38 -9.22
N PHE A 409 -3.60 0.79 -8.38
CA PHE A 409 -3.00 1.44 -7.24
C PHE A 409 -1.50 1.51 -7.40
N CYS A 410 -0.90 2.63 -7.01
CA CYS A 410 0.53 2.82 -6.99
C CYS A 410 0.93 3.66 -5.77
N ALA A 411 1.98 3.23 -5.06
CA ALA A 411 2.63 4.11 -4.10
C ALA A 411 3.67 4.96 -4.85
N PRO A 412 3.67 6.29 -4.69
CA PRO A 412 4.53 7.16 -5.48
C PRO A 412 6.03 7.04 -5.19
N SER A 413 6.41 6.20 -4.25
CA SER A 413 7.81 5.87 -3.95
C SER A 413 8.33 4.71 -4.79
N ASP A 414 7.52 4.14 -5.70
CA ASP A 414 7.92 3.06 -6.57
C ASP A 414 7.77 3.38 -8.05
N THR A 415 8.48 2.61 -8.88
CA THR A 415 8.30 2.53 -10.33
C THR A 415 8.43 1.06 -10.69
N THR A 416 7.35 0.42 -11.09
CA THR A 416 7.38 -0.99 -11.47
C THR A 416 7.49 -1.13 -12.98
N THR A 417 8.67 -1.48 -13.47
CA THR A 417 8.89 -1.82 -14.90
C THR A 417 8.90 -3.33 -15.13
N THR A 418 9.20 -4.07 -14.09
CA THR A 418 9.22 -5.54 -14.10
C THR A 418 8.33 -6.03 -12.96
N PRO A 419 7.51 -7.07 -13.17
CA PRO A 419 6.74 -7.67 -12.09
C PRO A 419 7.63 -7.99 -10.89
N ASN A 420 7.17 -7.63 -9.70
CA ASN A 420 7.83 -7.90 -8.42
C ASN A 420 9.16 -7.16 -8.17
N THR A 421 9.52 -6.17 -8.99
CA THR A 421 10.69 -5.33 -8.76
C THR A 421 10.23 -3.94 -8.38
N VAL A 422 10.40 -3.56 -7.12
CA VAL A 422 9.98 -2.27 -6.58
C VAL A 422 11.22 -1.49 -6.16
N PRO A 423 11.63 -0.43 -6.88
CA PRO A 423 12.70 0.44 -6.45
C PRO A 423 12.22 1.33 -5.31
N THR A 424 13.14 1.78 -4.47
CA THR A 424 12.85 2.74 -3.42
C THR A 424 13.25 4.15 -3.86
N ALA A 425 12.41 5.14 -3.58
CA ALA A 425 12.68 6.54 -3.89
C ALA A 425 13.94 7.05 -3.17
N THR A 426 14.76 7.82 -3.87
CA THR A 426 15.96 8.44 -3.30
C THR A 426 15.63 9.62 -2.41
N ASN A 427 14.58 10.38 -2.72
CA ASN A 427 14.15 11.53 -1.95
C ASN A 427 13.22 11.11 -0.80
N ALA A 428 13.61 11.46 0.43
CA ALA A 428 12.84 11.11 1.63
C ALA A 428 11.40 11.68 1.64
N ASN A 429 11.15 12.82 0.98
CA ASN A 429 9.82 13.41 0.86
C ASN A 429 8.83 12.53 0.07
N PHE A 430 9.33 11.62 -0.77
CA PHE A 430 8.47 10.69 -1.52
C PHE A 430 8.04 9.49 -0.67
N LYS A 431 8.72 9.21 0.43
CA LYS A 431 8.40 8.14 1.38
C LYS A 431 7.35 8.63 2.36
N ARG A 432 6.09 8.64 1.92
CA ARG A 432 4.96 9.27 2.61
C ARG A 432 4.24 8.37 3.60
N ALA A 433 4.80 7.22 3.91
CA ALA A 433 4.35 6.37 4.99
C ALA A 433 5.53 5.81 5.78
N VAL A 434 5.27 5.40 7.00
CA VAL A 434 6.22 4.69 7.87
C VAL A 434 5.55 3.43 8.39
N MET A 435 6.18 2.29 8.16
CA MET A 435 5.73 1.00 8.65
C MET A 435 6.36 0.73 10.03
N ILE A 436 5.55 0.19 10.93
CA ILE A 436 6.01 -0.27 12.25
C ILE A 436 5.92 -1.79 12.24
N GLU A 437 6.95 -2.49 12.66
CA GLU A 437 6.92 -3.95 12.82
C GLU A 437 7.05 -4.30 14.29
N HIS A 438 6.13 -5.11 14.80
CA HIS A 438 6.14 -5.58 16.17
C HIS A 438 5.58 -7.01 16.26
N VAL A 439 5.75 -7.64 17.42
CA VAL A 439 5.22 -8.97 17.71
C VAL A 439 3.84 -8.87 18.35
N GLY A 440 2.91 -9.76 17.91
CA GLY A 440 1.54 -9.78 18.43
C GLY A 440 0.90 -11.15 18.52
#